data_4f6849259749442964bed5c4d61e1e81
#
_entry.id   4f6849259749442964bed5c4d61e1e81
#
_cell.length_a   1.000
_cell.length_b   1.000
_cell.length_c   1.000
_cell.angle_alpha   90.00
_cell.angle_beta   90.00
_cell.angle_gamma   90.00
#
_symmetry.space_group_name_H-M   'P 1'
#
loop_
_entity.id
_entity.type
_entity.pdbx_description
1 polymer ?
#
loop_
_entity_poly.entity_id
_entity_poly.type
_entity_poly.pdbx_seq_one_letter_code
_entity_poly.pdbx_strand_id
1 'polypeptide(L)'
;MKRFASGFVVLLLLFLTIPNAIAEEAVDLSLVSQSKIWLNDRSNITFGFVETSGAAISNAEVEISQSPLLGRSAIQNVIEKPNSISYSSIFESTNIESSEKSSSFTIPGSRLKFHGAGTYAIRITAYVRGEAHKITSFISFLPKKVNIQNLNVAAVLPLSVNAGLAPNDAILNNVAANKFLPNRGLNSLLSIGKSITEATWLIDSDTIRLAEQISAGREVALPKPHELGGEQIAGADQWLSAVRENLNTLNTYVLPSGNVNAQALDGSGRHTLAQSAITDSQYVSTFFNTLPFRKVTIAPKGDYSYAGFSWLNEQDIKFNLLGSNKYESKSGVFTPNGVAIDGNG
;
A
#
# COMPACT_ATOMS: atom_id res chain seq x y z
N MET A 1 32.71 -57.75 -26.42
CA MET A 1 31.94 -56.54 -26.59
C MET A 1 30.40 -56.72 -26.52
N LYS A 2 29.84 -57.75 -25.85
CA LYS A 2 28.37 -57.96 -25.77
C LYS A 2 27.75 -57.75 -24.37
N ARG A 3 28.51 -57.33 -23.36
CA ARG A 3 27.99 -57.12 -21.98
C ARG A 3 27.80 -55.67 -21.56
N PHE A 4 28.23 -54.71 -22.39
CA PHE A 4 28.02 -53.28 -22.09
C PHE A 4 26.70 -52.68 -22.64
N ALA A 5 26.08 -53.33 -23.61
CA ALA A 5 24.82 -52.84 -24.20
C ALA A 5 23.60 -53.06 -23.30
N SER A 6 23.60 -54.11 -22.45
CA SER A 6 22.46 -54.39 -21.54
C SER A 6 22.34 -53.41 -20.36
N GLY A 7 23.46 -52.89 -19.86
CA GLY A 7 23.45 -51.92 -18.75
C GLY A 7 22.90 -50.53 -19.15
N PHE A 8 23.15 -50.14 -20.40
CA PHE A 8 22.72 -48.84 -20.88
C PHE A 8 21.19 -48.74 -21.14
N VAL A 9 20.62 -49.85 -21.59
CA VAL A 9 19.15 -49.90 -21.83
C VAL A 9 18.36 -49.90 -20.50
N VAL A 10 18.88 -50.54 -19.44
CA VAL A 10 18.24 -50.53 -18.11
C VAL A 10 18.38 -49.16 -17.46
N LEU A 11 19.48 -48.43 -17.65
CA LEU A 11 19.65 -47.08 -17.14
C LEU A 11 18.77 -46.09 -17.90
N LEU A 12 18.59 -46.26 -19.21
CA LEU A 12 17.72 -45.40 -20.02
C LEU A 12 16.21 -45.58 -19.67
N LEU A 13 15.79 -46.82 -19.35
CA LEU A 13 14.44 -47.12 -18.92
C LEU A 13 14.13 -46.60 -17.50
N LEU A 14 15.11 -46.48 -16.62
CA LEU A 14 14.96 -45.88 -15.30
C LEU A 14 14.76 -44.35 -15.36
N PHE A 15 15.27 -43.67 -16.39
CA PHE A 15 15.03 -42.23 -16.59
C PHE A 15 13.66 -41.93 -17.22
N LEU A 16 13.00 -42.91 -17.85
CA LEU A 16 11.67 -42.71 -18.43
C LEU A 16 10.53 -42.91 -17.42
N THR A 17 10.82 -43.35 -16.21
CA THR A 17 9.84 -43.53 -15.12
C THR A 17 9.95 -42.51 -14.00
N ILE A 18 10.62 -41.37 -14.23
CA ILE A 18 10.50 -40.25 -13.32
C ILE A 18 9.04 -39.77 -13.49
N PRO A 19 8.15 -39.97 -12.51
CA PRO A 19 6.86 -39.35 -12.57
C PRO A 19 7.12 -37.84 -12.71
N ASN A 20 6.52 -37.23 -13.75
CA ASN A 20 6.44 -35.79 -13.77
C ASN A 20 5.76 -35.40 -12.45
N ALA A 21 6.55 -34.97 -11.49
CA ALA A 21 6.03 -34.25 -10.35
C ALA A 21 5.37 -33.02 -10.96
N ILE A 22 4.07 -33.11 -11.22
CA ILE A 22 3.24 -31.97 -11.50
C ILE A 22 3.48 -31.09 -10.26
N ALA A 23 4.19 -30.00 -10.42
CA ALA A 23 4.34 -29.04 -9.36
C ALA A 23 2.91 -28.69 -8.93
N GLU A 24 2.53 -29.13 -7.75
CA GLU A 24 1.22 -28.83 -7.18
C GLU A 24 1.15 -27.31 -7.11
N GLU A 25 0.22 -26.75 -7.88
CA GLU A 25 0.07 -25.30 -8.00
C GLU A 25 -0.22 -24.75 -6.61
N ALA A 26 0.66 -23.92 -6.08
CA ALA A 26 0.54 -23.40 -4.74
C ALA A 26 -0.80 -22.69 -4.59
N VAL A 27 -1.62 -23.18 -3.67
CA VAL A 27 -2.91 -22.58 -3.36
C VAL A 27 -2.66 -21.23 -2.68
N ASP A 28 -3.07 -20.15 -3.32
CA ASP A 28 -3.07 -18.80 -2.74
C ASP A 28 -4.52 -18.36 -2.48
N LEU A 29 -4.89 -18.36 -1.21
CA LEU A 29 -6.23 -17.98 -0.74
C LEU A 29 -6.17 -16.59 -0.13
N SER A 30 -6.94 -15.66 -0.66
CA SER A 30 -7.02 -14.29 -0.15
C SER A 30 -8.45 -13.90 0.22
N LEU A 31 -8.58 -13.15 1.33
CA LEU A 31 -9.82 -12.49 1.72
C LEU A 31 -9.98 -11.23 0.87
N VAL A 32 -11.04 -11.18 0.06
CA VAL A 32 -11.31 -10.04 -0.84
C VAL A 32 -12.43 -9.14 -0.35
N SER A 33 -13.32 -9.66 0.50
CA SER A 33 -14.40 -8.86 1.05
C SER A 33 -14.79 -9.29 2.46
N GLN A 34 -15.24 -8.32 3.23
CA GLN A 34 -15.87 -8.50 4.53
C GLN A 34 -17.04 -7.53 4.60
N SER A 35 -18.25 -8.03 4.78
CA SER A 35 -19.48 -7.22 4.69
C SER A 35 -19.57 -6.11 5.75
N LYS A 36 -18.91 -6.28 6.89
CA LYS A 36 -18.84 -5.29 7.97
C LYS A 36 -17.49 -5.33 8.67
N ILE A 37 -16.86 -4.17 8.82
CA ILE A 37 -15.62 -3.99 9.59
C ILE A 37 -15.88 -3.54 11.03
N TRP A 38 -17.09 -3.09 11.34
CA TRP A 38 -17.54 -2.75 12.69
C TRP A 38 -19.00 -3.11 12.91
N LEU A 39 -19.35 -3.41 14.15
CA LEU A 39 -20.69 -3.79 14.57
C LEU A 39 -21.11 -2.97 15.79
N ASN A 40 -22.37 -2.59 15.82
CA ASN A 40 -23.04 -2.04 17.00
C ASN A 40 -24.20 -2.92 17.49
N ASP A 41 -24.42 -4.02 16.81
CA ASP A 41 -25.45 -5.01 17.10
C ASP A 41 -24.92 -6.42 16.75
N ARG A 42 -25.80 -7.41 16.81
CA ARG A 42 -25.49 -8.80 16.45
C ARG A 42 -25.87 -9.12 14.99
N SER A 43 -25.50 -8.26 14.08
CA SER A 43 -25.71 -8.51 12.65
C SER A 43 -24.81 -9.65 12.14
N ASN A 44 -25.25 -10.30 11.07
CA ASN A 44 -24.45 -11.29 10.36
C ASN A 44 -23.26 -10.65 9.65
N ILE A 45 -22.17 -11.39 9.49
CA ILE A 45 -20.99 -10.98 8.74
C ILE A 45 -20.72 -12.00 7.64
N THR A 46 -20.60 -11.53 6.41
CA THR A 46 -20.21 -12.35 5.27
C THR A 46 -18.75 -12.09 4.91
N PHE A 47 -17.99 -13.15 4.72
CA PHE A 47 -16.61 -13.12 4.23
C PHE A 47 -16.57 -13.70 2.83
N GLY A 48 -15.90 -13.03 1.91
CA GLY A 48 -15.68 -13.46 0.54
C GLY A 48 -14.20 -13.69 0.27
N PHE A 49 -13.90 -14.76 -0.44
CA PHE A 49 -12.55 -15.25 -0.73
C PHE A 49 -12.36 -15.44 -2.22
N VAL A 50 -11.14 -15.23 -2.68
CA VAL A 50 -10.68 -15.66 -4.01
C VAL A 50 -9.53 -16.63 -3.81
N GLU A 51 -9.60 -17.73 -4.54
CA GLU A 51 -8.59 -18.74 -4.61
C GLU A 51 -8.04 -18.80 -6.03
N THR A 52 -6.71 -18.77 -6.20
CA THR A 52 -6.08 -18.62 -7.51
C THR A 52 -6.10 -19.88 -8.37
N SER A 53 -6.17 -21.06 -7.75
CA SER A 53 -6.19 -22.34 -8.48
C SER A 53 -7.58 -22.78 -8.96
N GLY A 54 -8.64 -22.03 -8.64
CA GLY A 54 -10.02 -22.37 -8.97
C GLY A 54 -10.59 -23.54 -8.16
N ALA A 55 -9.91 -23.97 -7.09
CA ALA A 55 -10.40 -25.04 -6.23
C ALA A 55 -11.49 -24.54 -5.28
N ALA A 56 -12.49 -25.36 -5.00
CA ALA A 56 -13.55 -25.03 -4.06
C ALA A 56 -13.04 -25.10 -2.60
N ILE A 57 -13.49 -24.17 -1.79
CA ILE A 57 -13.32 -24.23 -0.32
C ILE A 57 -14.33 -25.24 0.22
N SER A 58 -13.86 -26.28 0.88
CA SER A 58 -14.72 -27.38 1.39
C SER A 58 -15.31 -27.11 2.78
N ASN A 59 -14.56 -26.40 3.62
CA ASN A 59 -14.96 -26.06 5.00
C ASN A 59 -14.25 -24.76 5.42
N ALA A 60 -14.85 -24.05 6.38
CA ALA A 60 -14.22 -22.92 7.04
C ALA A 60 -14.50 -22.93 8.54
N GLU A 61 -13.46 -22.75 9.34
CA GLU A 61 -13.53 -22.56 10.78
C GLU A 61 -13.21 -21.11 11.10
N VAL A 62 -13.94 -20.54 12.07
CA VAL A 62 -13.74 -19.16 12.48
C VAL A 62 -13.54 -19.07 13.98
N GLU A 63 -12.49 -18.38 14.34
CA GLU A 63 -12.11 -18.12 15.72
C GLU A 63 -12.03 -16.59 15.94
N ILE A 64 -12.35 -16.15 17.14
CA ILE A 64 -12.23 -14.74 17.54
C ILE A 64 -11.30 -14.60 18.74
N SER A 65 -10.56 -13.51 18.82
CA SER A 65 -9.72 -13.21 20.00
C SER A 65 -10.59 -13.13 21.26
N GLN A 66 -10.11 -13.71 22.36
CA GLN A 66 -10.86 -13.76 23.64
C GLN A 66 -11.06 -12.37 24.25
N SER A 67 -10.18 -11.43 23.93
CA SER A 67 -10.23 -10.05 24.41
C SER A 67 -10.06 -9.07 23.28
N PRO A 68 -10.56 -7.83 23.40
CA PRO A 68 -10.30 -6.80 22.42
C PRO A 68 -8.81 -6.42 22.42
N LEU A 69 -8.31 -6.06 21.24
CA LEU A 69 -6.96 -5.58 21.05
C LEU A 69 -6.89 -4.12 21.51
N LEU A 70 -5.97 -3.82 22.40
CA LEU A 70 -5.79 -2.49 22.97
C LEU A 70 -4.73 -1.72 22.19
N GLY A 71 -5.18 -0.88 21.25
CA GLY A 71 -4.32 0.00 20.51
C GLY A 71 -3.65 -0.60 19.27
N ARG A 72 -2.96 0.26 18.54
CA ARG A 72 -2.33 -0.07 17.25
C ARG A 72 -1.25 -1.14 17.36
N SER A 73 -0.42 -1.06 18.41
CA SER A 73 0.66 -2.03 18.61
C SER A 73 0.17 -3.46 18.81
N ALA A 74 -0.98 -3.65 19.48
CA ALA A 74 -1.58 -4.95 19.63
C ALA A 74 -2.08 -5.50 18.28
N ILE A 75 -2.68 -4.66 17.45
CA ILE A 75 -3.11 -5.02 16.09
C ILE A 75 -1.89 -5.39 15.24
N GLN A 76 -0.84 -4.57 15.27
CA GLN A 76 0.39 -4.82 14.52
C GLN A 76 1.05 -6.13 14.95
N ASN A 77 1.10 -6.41 16.26
CA ASN A 77 1.65 -7.67 16.77
C ASN A 77 0.86 -8.90 16.26
N VAL A 78 -0.45 -8.78 16.13
CA VAL A 78 -1.28 -9.87 15.58
C VAL A 78 -1.04 -10.05 14.07
N ILE A 79 -0.84 -8.98 13.33
CA ILE A 79 -0.49 -9.05 11.90
C ILE A 79 0.84 -9.78 11.71
N GLU A 80 1.85 -9.42 12.49
CA GLU A 80 3.20 -10.00 12.40
C GLU A 80 3.27 -11.42 12.99
N LYS A 81 2.50 -11.68 14.05
CA LYS A 81 2.50 -12.91 14.83
C LYS A 81 1.06 -13.35 15.15
N PRO A 82 0.31 -13.92 14.19
CA PRO A 82 -1.10 -14.26 14.38
C PRO A 82 -1.39 -15.20 15.55
N ASN A 83 -0.42 -15.98 15.99
CA ASN A 83 -0.53 -16.90 17.13
C ASN A 83 -0.11 -16.27 18.48
N SER A 84 0.17 -14.97 18.53
CA SER A 84 0.59 -14.27 19.76
C SER A 84 -0.55 -14.04 20.77
N ILE A 85 -1.79 -14.29 20.37
CA ILE A 85 -2.98 -14.11 21.21
C ILE A 85 -3.83 -15.39 21.26
N SER A 86 -4.67 -15.49 22.28
CA SER A 86 -5.61 -16.61 22.43
C SER A 86 -6.89 -16.37 21.64
N TYR A 87 -7.35 -17.39 20.93
CA TYR A 87 -8.59 -17.40 20.18
C TYR A 87 -9.59 -18.38 20.76
N SER A 88 -10.86 -18.13 20.51
CA SER A 88 -11.96 -19.05 20.81
C SER A 88 -12.70 -19.37 19.53
N SER A 89 -12.97 -20.64 19.26
CA SER A 89 -13.80 -21.06 18.14
C SER A 89 -15.23 -20.53 18.33
N ILE A 90 -15.78 -19.94 17.29
CA ILE A 90 -17.12 -19.36 17.31
C ILE A 90 -18.03 -19.95 16.23
N PHE A 91 -17.46 -20.48 15.15
CA PHE A 91 -18.23 -20.91 14.00
C PHE A 91 -17.45 -21.90 13.14
N GLU A 92 -18.14 -22.89 12.62
CA GLU A 92 -17.69 -23.82 11.62
C GLU A 92 -18.77 -23.91 10.53
N SER A 93 -18.37 -23.86 9.27
CA SER A 93 -19.27 -23.93 8.12
C SER A 93 -18.78 -24.95 7.10
N THR A 94 -19.65 -25.88 6.76
CA THR A 94 -19.52 -26.75 5.61
C THR A 94 -20.33 -26.25 4.40
N ASN A 95 -21.20 -25.25 4.61
CA ASN A 95 -21.96 -24.60 3.56
C ASN A 95 -21.25 -23.33 3.10
N ILE A 96 -20.40 -23.47 2.12
CA ILE A 96 -19.68 -22.38 1.47
C ILE A 96 -20.28 -22.18 0.10
N GLU A 97 -20.83 -20.99 -0.12
CA GLU A 97 -21.33 -20.60 -1.44
C GLU A 97 -20.13 -20.38 -2.36
N SER A 98 -19.97 -21.23 -3.36
CA SER A 98 -18.89 -21.13 -4.33
C SER A 98 -19.42 -20.75 -5.70
N SER A 99 -18.77 -19.79 -6.35
CA SER A 99 -18.91 -19.46 -7.76
C SER A 99 -17.59 -19.76 -8.48
N GLU A 100 -17.54 -19.66 -9.80
CA GLU A 100 -16.34 -19.98 -10.59
C GLU A 100 -15.06 -19.24 -10.17
N LYS A 101 -15.16 -18.14 -9.43
CA LYS A 101 -14.00 -17.30 -9.06
C LYS A 101 -13.99 -16.84 -7.60
N SER A 102 -15.02 -17.16 -6.83
CA SER A 102 -15.09 -16.70 -5.44
C SER A 102 -15.91 -17.65 -4.60
N SER A 103 -15.55 -17.72 -3.33
CA SER A 103 -16.28 -18.46 -2.31
C SER A 103 -16.68 -17.52 -1.18
N SER A 104 -17.84 -17.74 -0.57
CA SER A 104 -18.26 -16.93 0.56
C SER A 104 -18.99 -17.75 1.63
N PHE A 105 -18.94 -17.27 2.86
CA PHE A 105 -19.76 -17.79 3.95
C PHE A 105 -20.17 -16.68 4.91
N THR A 106 -21.25 -16.92 5.63
CA THR A 106 -21.83 -15.95 6.56
C THR A 106 -21.80 -16.48 7.99
N ILE A 107 -21.25 -15.70 8.90
CA ILE A 107 -21.29 -15.97 10.34
C ILE A 107 -22.53 -15.30 10.92
N PRO A 108 -23.42 -16.05 11.58
CA PRO A 108 -24.52 -15.45 12.33
C PRO A 108 -24.02 -14.59 13.46
N GLY A 109 -24.53 -13.35 13.56
CA GLY A 109 -24.11 -12.41 14.61
C GLY A 109 -24.33 -12.90 16.03
N SER A 110 -25.25 -13.85 16.23
CA SER A 110 -25.48 -14.52 17.52
C SER A 110 -24.30 -15.38 17.99
N ARG A 111 -23.41 -15.78 17.07
CA ARG A 111 -22.20 -16.55 17.40
C ARG A 111 -21.04 -15.64 17.84
N LEU A 112 -21.10 -14.36 17.54
CA LEU A 112 -20.06 -13.39 17.90
C LEU A 112 -20.18 -13.03 19.39
N LYS A 113 -19.20 -13.45 20.19
CA LYS A 113 -19.15 -13.19 21.63
C LYS A 113 -18.13 -12.08 21.90
N PHE A 114 -18.62 -10.85 22.00
CA PHE A 114 -17.78 -9.70 22.38
C PHE A 114 -17.85 -9.46 23.89
N HIS A 115 -16.69 -9.33 24.52
CA HIS A 115 -16.55 -9.05 25.95
C HIS A 115 -16.44 -7.55 26.30
N GLY A 116 -16.67 -6.68 25.35
CA GLY A 116 -16.62 -5.23 25.50
C GLY A 116 -16.41 -4.52 24.18
N ALA A 117 -16.40 -3.19 24.21
CA ALA A 117 -16.05 -2.38 23.04
C ALA A 117 -14.58 -2.58 22.70
N GLY A 118 -14.28 -2.64 21.41
CA GLY A 118 -12.91 -2.72 20.91
C GLY A 118 -12.78 -3.48 19.60
N THR A 119 -11.55 -3.59 19.13
CA THR A 119 -11.21 -4.35 17.93
C THR A 119 -10.80 -5.77 18.30
N TYR A 120 -11.37 -6.74 17.63
CA TYR A 120 -11.10 -8.17 17.80
C TYR A 120 -10.43 -8.72 16.55
N ALA A 121 -9.44 -9.58 16.73
CA ALA A 121 -8.90 -10.37 15.64
C ALA A 121 -9.82 -11.55 15.33
N ILE A 122 -10.08 -11.78 14.06
CA ILE A 122 -10.80 -12.96 13.57
C ILE A 122 -9.79 -13.79 12.78
N ARG A 123 -9.64 -15.05 13.17
CA ARG A 123 -8.86 -16.03 12.41
C ARG A 123 -9.79 -16.95 11.66
N ILE A 124 -9.61 -17.05 10.36
CA ILE A 124 -10.40 -17.91 9.49
C ILE A 124 -9.45 -18.99 8.97
N THR A 125 -9.79 -20.24 9.22
CA THR A 125 -9.11 -21.40 8.63
C THR A 125 -10.02 -21.94 7.55
N ALA A 126 -9.63 -21.81 6.29
CA ALA A 126 -10.35 -22.36 5.17
C ALA A 126 -9.62 -23.58 4.61
N TYR A 127 -10.37 -24.62 4.25
CA TYR A 127 -9.83 -25.87 3.75
C TYR A 127 -10.02 -25.94 2.24
N VAL A 128 -8.91 -25.97 1.50
CA VAL A 128 -8.86 -26.11 0.05
C VAL A 128 -8.13 -27.40 -0.29
N ARG A 129 -8.76 -28.31 -1.01
CA ARG A 129 -8.20 -29.64 -1.31
C ARG A 129 -7.76 -30.44 -0.09
N GLY A 130 -8.34 -30.15 1.09
CA GLY A 130 -7.96 -30.77 2.37
C GLY A 130 -6.83 -30.09 3.10
N GLU A 131 -6.18 -29.08 2.53
CA GLU A 131 -5.16 -28.26 3.18
C GLU A 131 -5.75 -27.05 3.88
N ALA A 132 -5.23 -26.73 5.07
CA ALA A 132 -5.70 -25.65 5.90
C ALA A 132 -4.95 -24.34 5.62
N HIS A 133 -5.66 -23.33 5.13
CA HIS A 133 -5.15 -21.97 4.89
C HIS A 133 -5.71 -21.01 5.93
N LYS A 134 -4.81 -20.31 6.64
CA LYS A 134 -5.19 -19.40 7.73
C LYS A 134 -5.11 -17.94 7.28
N ILE A 135 -6.19 -17.21 7.47
CA ILE A 135 -6.30 -15.79 7.19
C ILE A 135 -6.68 -15.07 8.49
N THR A 136 -6.04 -13.93 8.76
CA THR A 136 -6.38 -13.06 9.89
C THR A 136 -7.07 -11.81 9.38
N SER A 137 -8.20 -11.47 9.96
CA SER A 137 -8.93 -10.23 9.75
C SER A 137 -9.29 -9.57 11.08
N PHE A 138 -9.90 -8.40 11.04
CA PHE A 138 -10.27 -7.64 12.23
C PHE A 138 -11.70 -7.16 12.15
N ILE A 139 -12.37 -7.13 13.29
CA ILE A 139 -13.69 -6.54 13.44
C ILE A 139 -13.75 -5.70 14.71
N SER A 140 -14.36 -4.53 14.63
CA SER A 140 -14.57 -3.68 15.78
C SER A 140 -16.00 -3.82 16.29
N PHE A 141 -16.17 -4.03 17.58
CA PHE A 141 -17.45 -4.01 18.24
C PHE A 141 -17.60 -2.74 19.10
N LEU A 142 -18.65 -1.98 18.81
CA LEU A 142 -18.97 -0.71 19.45
C LEU A 142 -20.44 -0.74 19.90
N PRO A 143 -20.74 -1.03 21.18
CA PRO A 143 -22.11 -1.02 21.68
C PRO A 143 -22.78 0.33 21.45
N LYS A 144 -24.07 0.35 21.13
CA LYS A 144 -24.85 1.56 20.82
C LYS A 144 -24.77 2.69 21.85
N LYS A 145 -24.43 2.35 23.09
CA LYS A 145 -24.32 3.31 24.21
C LYS A 145 -22.94 3.94 24.37
N VAL A 146 -21.96 3.53 23.57
CA VAL A 146 -20.61 4.10 23.63
C VAL A 146 -20.58 5.37 22.81
N ASN A 147 -20.29 6.50 23.48
CA ASN A 147 -20.04 7.76 22.78
C ASN A 147 -18.64 7.70 22.15
N ILE A 148 -18.60 7.62 20.82
CA ILE A 148 -17.36 7.59 20.06
C ILE A 148 -17.07 9.03 19.64
N GLN A 149 -15.90 9.52 20.03
CA GLN A 149 -15.39 10.78 19.47
C GLN A 149 -15.08 10.60 17.99
N ASN A 150 -15.48 11.53 17.16
CA ASN A 150 -15.11 11.53 15.75
C ASN A 150 -13.60 11.60 15.61
N LEU A 151 -13.04 10.70 14.82
CA LEU A 151 -11.65 10.75 14.43
C LEU A 151 -11.53 11.62 13.17
N ASN A 152 -10.77 12.69 13.27
CA ASN A 152 -10.39 13.46 12.10
C ASN A 152 -9.25 12.72 11.38
N VAL A 153 -9.48 12.35 10.13
CA VAL A 153 -8.50 11.65 9.29
C VAL A 153 -8.09 12.60 8.16
N ALA A 154 -6.81 12.92 8.09
CA ALA A 154 -6.25 13.63 6.95
C ALA A 154 -5.66 12.62 5.96
N ALA A 155 -6.13 12.65 4.73
CA ALA A 155 -5.57 11.83 3.66
C ALA A 155 -4.47 12.62 2.94
N VAL A 156 -3.26 12.09 2.95
CA VAL A 156 -2.11 12.67 2.23
C VAL A 156 -1.71 11.73 1.09
N LEU A 157 -1.80 12.21 -0.13
CA LEU A 157 -1.68 11.41 -1.35
C LEU A 157 -0.44 11.83 -2.15
N PRO A 158 0.65 11.05 -2.16
CA PRO A 158 1.84 11.39 -2.92
C PRO A 158 1.67 11.07 -4.42
N LEU A 159 1.72 12.10 -5.24
CA LEU A 159 1.78 12.03 -6.70
C LEU A 159 3.24 12.14 -7.14
N SER A 160 4.02 11.11 -6.88
CA SER A 160 5.45 11.09 -7.13
C SER A 160 5.90 9.77 -7.74
N VAL A 161 6.77 9.86 -8.75
CA VAL A 161 7.46 8.73 -9.36
C VAL A 161 8.95 8.87 -9.11
N ASN A 162 9.51 8.03 -8.26
CA ASN A 162 10.93 8.04 -8.00
C ASN A 162 11.71 7.65 -9.27
N ALA A 163 12.69 8.48 -9.65
CA ALA A 163 13.66 8.21 -10.72
C ALA A 163 13.03 7.79 -12.07
N GLY A 164 12.19 8.66 -12.64
CA GLY A 164 11.55 8.44 -13.95
C GLY A 164 12.28 9.00 -15.15
N LEU A 165 13.15 10.00 -14.95
CA LEU A 165 13.91 10.69 -16.01
C LEU A 165 15.42 10.43 -15.89
N ALA A 166 16.08 10.35 -17.03
CA ALA A 166 17.52 10.41 -17.16
C ALA A 166 18.01 11.88 -17.19
N PRO A 167 19.30 12.17 -16.99
CA PRO A 167 19.82 13.54 -16.99
C PRO A 167 19.57 14.37 -18.27
N ASN A 168 19.25 13.70 -19.38
CA ASN A 168 18.91 14.33 -20.68
C ASN A 168 17.41 14.42 -20.91
N ASP A 169 16.58 14.35 -19.87
CA ASP A 169 15.12 14.33 -19.92
C ASP A 169 14.51 13.14 -20.71
N ALA A 170 15.29 12.12 -21.03
CA ALA A 170 14.75 10.90 -21.61
C ALA A 170 14.00 10.09 -20.56
N ILE A 171 12.93 9.41 -20.97
CA ILE A 171 12.19 8.51 -20.08
C ILE A 171 13.09 7.31 -19.74
N LEU A 172 13.34 7.10 -18.44
CA LEU A 172 14.33 6.11 -18.02
C LEU A 172 13.95 4.69 -18.44
N ASN A 173 12.71 4.27 -18.15
CA ASN A 173 12.23 2.92 -18.46
C ASN A 173 10.69 2.83 -18.46
N ASN A 174 10.17 1.70 -18.95
CA ASN A 174 8.74 1.43 -18.98
C ASN A 174 8.06 1.38 -17.61
N VAL A 175 8.79 1.06 -16.54
CA VAL A 175 8.21 1.01 -15.19
C VAL A 175 7.74 2.39 -14.78
N ALA A 176 8.53 3.44 -15.11
CA ALA A 176 8.16 4.82 -14.85
C ALA A 176 6.95 5.24 -15.71
N ALA A 177 6.98 4.95 -17.02
CA ALA A 177 5.89 5.26 -17.93
C ALA A 177 4.57 4.55 -17.56
N ASN A 178 4.64 3.30 -17.12
CA ASN A 178 3.47 2.51 -16.72
C ASN A 178 2.76 3.05 -15.46
N LYS A 179 3.38 3.95 -14.69
CA LYS A 179 2.72 4.63 -13.56
C LYS A 179 1.58 5.56 -14.00
N PHE A 180 1.58 5.96 -15.27
CA PHE A 180 0.55 6.85 -15.84
C PHE A 180 -0.52 6.10 -16.65
N LEU A 181 -0.48 4.77 -16.72
CA LEU A 181 -1.53 4.01 -17.44
C LEU A 181 -2.94 4.36 -16.90
N PRO A 182 -3.96 4.41 -17.79
CA PRO A 182 -5.33 4.64 -17.39
C PRO A 182 -5.79 3.64 -16.31
N ASN A 183 -6.52 4.14 -15.31
CA ASN A 183 -7.02 3.34 -14.19
C ASN A 183 -5.96 2.56 -13.36
N ARG A 184 -4.70 2.96 -13.44
CA ARG A 184 -3.58 2.39 -12.67
C ARG A 184 -2.69 3.49 -12.12
N GLY A 185 -1.82 3.11 -11.18
CA GLY A 185 -0.78 3.99 -10.65
C GLY A 185 -1.30 5.37 -10.22
N LEU A 186 -0.74 6.42 -10.77
CA LEU A 186 -1.06 7.80 -10.41
C LEU A 186 -2.47 8.24 -10.86
N ASN A 187 -2.99 7.69 -11.95
CA ASN A 187 -4.38 7.96 -12.38
C ASN A 187 -5.39 7.38 -11.40
N SER A 188 -5.18 6.16 -10.89
CA SER A 188 -6.02 5.58 -9.84
C SER A 188 -5.94 6.38 -8.55
N LEU A 189 -4.74 6.84 -8.17
CA LEU A 189 -4.56 7.63 -6.96
C LEU A 189 -5.31 8.96 -7.03
N LEU A 190 -5.26 9.65 -8.18
CA LEU A 190 -6.07 10.85 -8.42
C LEU A 190 -7.57 10.56 -8.33
N SER A 191 -8.03 9.47 -8.93
CA SER A 191 -9.45 9.08 -8.88
C SER A 191 -9.91 8.81 -7.45
N ILE A 192 -9.13 8.10 -6.65
CA ILE A 192 -9.41 7.86 -5.23
C ILE A 192 -9.44 9.19 -4.46
N GLY A 193 -8.44 10.04 -4.66
CA GLY A 193 -8.35 11.30 -3.95
C GLY A 193 -9.49 12.27 -4.25
N LYS A 194 -10.06 12.23 -5.47
CA LYS A 194 -11.26 13.02 -5.82
C LYS A 194 -12.49 12.63 -4.99
N SER A 195 -12.56 11.41 -4.49
CA SER A 195 -13.66 10.95 -3.63
C SER A 195 -13.48 11.34 -2.16
N ILE A 196 -12.31 11.91 -1.79
CA ILE A 196 -11.98 12.33 -0.43
C ILE A 196 -12.14 13.84 -0.34
N THR A 197 -13.02 14.30 0.52
CA THR A 197 -13.45 15.71 0.60
C THR A 197 -12.30 16.69 0.89
N GLU A 198 -11.27 16.27 1.64
CA GLU A 198 -10.14 17.12 2.06
C GLU A 198 -8.81 16.41 1.86
N ALA A 199 -8.59 15.83 0.68
CA ALA A 199 -7.31 15.21 0.36
C ALA A 199 -6.21 16.27 0.23
N THR A 200 -5.06 16.00 0.85
CA THR A 200 -3.83 16.76 0.67
C THR A 200 -2.95 16.05 -0.36
N TRP A 201 -2.53 16.79 -1.37
CA TRP A 201 -1.71 16.27 -2.44
C TRP A 201 -0.24 16.64 -2.25
N LEU A 202 0.64 15.67 -2.50
CA LEU A 202 2.08 15.91 -2.58
C LEU A 202 2.55 15.64 -4.00
N ILE A 203 3.25 16.59 -4.60
CA ILE A 203 3.71 16.47 -5.98
C ILE A 203 5.16 16.93 -6.09
N ASP A 204 5.92 16.36 -7.01
CA ASP A 204 7.27 16.80 -7.34
C ASP A 204 7.38 17.19 -8.82
N SER A 205 8.39 18.01 -9.12
CA SER A 205 8.64 18.53 -10.47
C SER A 205 9.01 17.44 -11.47
N ASP A 206 9.79 16.43 -11.08
CA ASP A 206 10.22 15.36 -11.99
C ASP A 206 9.07 14.49 -12.44
N THR A 207 8.07 14.28 -11.58
CA THR A 207 6.86 13.54 -11.95
C THR A 207 6.05 14.30 -13.00
N ILE A 208 5.94 15.63 -12.89
CA ILE A 208 5.28 16.45 -13.92
C ILE A 208 6.06 16.38 -15.22
N ARG A 209 7.38 16.63 -15.19
CA ARG A 209 8.22 16.56 -16.38
C ARG A 209 8.17 15.19 -17.06
N LEU A 210 8.22 14.12 -16.26
CA LEU A 210 8.08 12.76 -16.77
C LEU A 210 6.75 12.57 -17.50
N ALA A 211 5.64 13.04 -16.93
CA ALA A 211 4.34 12.98 -17.58
C ALA A 211 4.32 13.77 -18.89
N GLU A 212 4.94 14.96 -18.94
CA GLU A 212 5.06 15.77 -20.15
C GLU A 212 5.91 15.07 -21.23
N GLN A 213 7.02 14.43 -20.86
CA GLN A 213 7.85 13.66 -21.82
C GLN A 213 7.08 12.45 -22.38
N ILE A 214 6.31 11.74 -21.52
CA ILE A 214 5.47 10.62 -21.96
C ILE A 214 4.36 11.11 -22.88
N SER A 215 3.66 12.18 -22.51
CA SER A 215 2.60 12.80 -23.32
C SER A 215 3.12 13.28 -24.68
N ALA A 216 4.34 13.80 -24.72
CA ALA A 216 5.03 14.19 -25.97
C ALA A 216 5.51 12.99 -26.81
N GLY A 217 5.30 11.76 -26.38
CA GLY A 217 5.73 10.56 -27.11
C GLY A 217 7.25 10.37 -27.17
N ARG A 218 8.00 10.87 -26.17
CA ARG A 218 9.44 10.68 -26.13
C ARG A 218 9.81 9.22 -25.93
N GLU A 219 10.94 8.82 -26.50
CA GLU A 219 11.44 7.45 -26.40
C GLU A 219 11.86 7.08 -24.98
N VAL A 220 11.72 5.79 -24.68
CA VAL A 220 12.25 5.17 -23.46
C VAL A 220 13.70 4.76 -23.69
N ALA A 221 14.59 5.11 -22.76
CA ALA A 221 16.04 4.88 -22.91
C ALA A 221 16.47 3.44 -22.61
N LEU A 222 15.88 2.76 -21.61
CA LEU A 222 16.33 1.47 -21.11
C LEU A 222 15.26 0.37 -21.21
N PRO A 223 15.65 -0.90 -21.43
CA PRO A 223 17.05 -1.40 -21.62
C PRO A 223 17.63 -1.08 -23.00
N LYS A 224 16.79 -0.74 -23.98
CA LYS A 224 17.16 -0.25 -25.31
C LYS A 224 16.15 0.82 -25.70
N PRO A 225 16.55 1.84 -26.46
CA PRO A 225 15.63 2.87 -26.96
C PRO A 225 14.44 2.22 -27.70
N HIS A 226 13.23 2.63 -27.33
CA HIS A 226 12.00 2.20 -27.99
C HIS A 226 10.88 3.22 -27.78
N GLU A 227 9.88 3.17 -28.64
CA GLU A 227 8.71 4.03 -28.58
C GLU A 227 7.74 3.60 -27.45
N LEU A 228 7.02 4.57 -26.93
CA LEU A 228 5.94 4.35 -25.97
C LEU A 228 4.69 3.79 -26.64
N GLY A 229 3.94 2.99 -25.90
CA GLY A 229 2.60 2.59 -26.31
C GLY A 229 1.58 3.72 -26.20
N GLY A 230 0.57 3.70 -27.09
CA GLY A 230 -0.48 4.73 -27.09
C GLY A 230 -1.24 4.87 -25.78
N GLU A 231 -1.41 3.78 -25.01
CA GLU A 231 -2.04 3.82 -23.69
C GLU A 231 -1.21 4.59 -22.65
N GLN A 232 0.11 4.53 -22.71
CA GLN A 232 1.00 5.27 -21.83
C GLN A 232 0.91 6.78 -22.12
N ILE A 233 0.92 7.14 -23.40
CA ILE A 233 0.79 8.55 -23.87
C ILE A 233 -0.57 9.11 -23.43
N ALA A 234 -1.65 8.43 -23.74
CA ALA A 234 -3.00 8.85 -23.38
C ALA A 234 -3.19 8.93 -21.86
N GLY A 235 -2.60 8.00 -21.12
CA GLY A 235 -2.66 8.00 -19.64
C GLY A 235 -1.91 9.17 -19.02
N ALA A 236 -0.77 9.57 -19.59
CA ALA A 236 -0.03 10.75 -19.14
C ALA A 236 -0.80 12.06 -19.43
N ASP A 237 -1.40 12.19 -20.62
CA ASP A 237 -2.26 13.32 -20.97
C ASP A 237 -3.45 13.45 -20.03
N GLN A 238 -4.12 12.33 -19.76
CA GLN A 238 -5.22 12.28 -18.81
C GLN A 238 -4.79 12.71 -17.41
N TRP A 239 -3.62 12.22 -16.95
CA TRP A 239 -3.08 12.58 -15.65
C TRP A 239 -2.73 14.06 -15.55
N LEU A 240 -2.03 14.63 -16.54
CA LEU A 240 -1.68 16.06 -16.58
C LEU A 240 -2.91 16.95 -16.54
N SER A 241 -3.95 16.62 -17.30
CA SER A 241 -5.24 17.32 -17.29
C SER A 241 -5.91 17.24 -15.94
N ALA A 242 -5.99 16.03 -15.38
CA ALA A 242 -6.62 15.80 -14.07
C ALA A 242 -5.88 16.50 -12.93
N VAL A 243 -4.55 16.56 -12.97
CA VAL A 243 -3.73 17.30 -12.01
C VAL A 243 -4.04 18.80 -12.09
N ARG A 244 -4.08 19.41 -13.28
CA ARG A 244 -4.42 20.82 -13.44
C ARG A 244 -5.82 21.17 -12.95
N GLU A 245 -6.78 20.27 -13.10
CA GLU A 245 -8.16 20.49 -12.67
C GLU A 245 -8.37 20.38 -11.15
N ASN A 246 -7.62 19.53 -10.47
CA ASN A 246 -7.91 19.13 -9.10
C ASN A 246 -6.92 19.65 -8.06
N LEU A 247 -5.72 20.01 -8.44
CA LEU A 247 -4.69 20.50 -7.53
C LEU A 247 -4.66 22.04 -7.52
N ASN A 248 -4.48 22.60 -6.32
CA ASN A 248 -4.36 24.05 -6.11
C ASN A 248 -3.48 24.33 -4.89
N THR A 249 -3.17 25.60 -4.64
CA THR A 249 -2.28 26.03 -3.54
C THR A 249 -2.83 25.77 -2.13
N LEU A 250 -4.12 25.48 -2.00
CA LEU A 250 -4.75 25.21 -0.70
C LEU A 250 -4.58 23.75 -0.26
N ASN A 251 -4.65 22.82 -1.23
CA ASN A 251 -4.63 21.39 -0.99
C ASN A 251 -3.35 20.67 -1.45
N THR A 252 -2.36 21.41 -1.97
CA THR A 252 -1.17 20.81 -2.56
C THR A 252 0.10 21.35 -1.92
N TYR A 253 1.01 20.43 -1.65
CA TYR A 253 2.38 20.70 -1.20
C TYR A 253 3.38 20.12 -2.19
N VAL A 254 4.55 20.75 -2.29
CA VAL A 254 5.59 20.34 -3.23
C VAL A 254 6.73 19.66 -2.51
N LEU A 255 7.08 18.47 -3.01
CA LEU A 255 8.24 17.70 -2.61
C LEU A 255 9.50 18.22 -3.30
N PRO A 256 10.70 18.01 -2.74
CA PRO A 256 11.94 18.15 -3.50
C PRO A 256 11.88 17.32 -4.79
N SER A 257 12.50 17.81 -5.85
CA SER A 257 12.52 17.15 -7.16
C SER A 257 12.94 15.70 -7.06
N GLY A 258 12.20 14.79 -7.73
CA GLY A 258 12.41 13.35 -7.64
C GLY A 258 12.13 12.73 -6.27
N ASN A 259 11.47 13.46 -5.37
CA ASN A 259 11.21 13.06 -3.98
C ASN A 259 12.49 12.54 -3.29
N VAL A 260 13.61 13.19 -3.55
CA VAL A 260 14.90 12.80 -2.98
C VAL A 260 14.98 13.08 -1.49
N ASN A 261 15.74 12.28 -0.79
CA ASN A 261 16.12 12.59 0.59
C ASN A 261 17.15 13.72 0.63
N ALA A 262 16.67 14.97 0.56
CA ALA A 262 17.52 16.15 0.50
C ALA A 262 18.45 16.26 1.73
N GLN A 263 17.98 15.87 2.93
CA GLN A 263 18.80 15.83 4.14
C GLN A 263 19.96 14.83 4.02
N ALA A 264 19.72 13.64 3.47
CA ALA A 264 20.79 12.66 3.30
C ALA A 264 21.81 13.10 2.24
N LEU A 265 21.38 13.78 1.19
CA LEU A 265 22.28 14.39 0.21
C LEU A 265 23.16 15.45 0.86
N ASP A 266 22.57 16.36 1.63
CA ASP A 266 23.30 17.38 2.37
C ASP A 266 24.28 16.77 3.37
N GLY A 267 23.83 15.86 4.23
CA GLY A 267 24.67 15.16 5.21
C GLY A 267 25.78 14.30 4.62
N SER A 268 25.69 13.92 3.33
CA SER A 268 26.75 13.23 2.59
C SER A 268 27.72 14.18 1.87
N GLY A 269 27.61 15.50 2.11
CA GLY A 269 28.42 16.52 1.45
C GLY A 269 27.97 16.88 0.04
N ARG A 270 26.80 16.42 -0.38
CA ARG A 270 26.23 16.72 -1.71
C ARG A 270 25.27 17.92 -1.66
N HIS A 271 25.69 18.99 -1.02
CA HIS A 271 24.90 20.20 -0.77
C HIS A 271 24.29 20.79 -2.04
N THR A 272 25.07 20.86 -3.13
CA THR A 272 24.58 21.39 -4.41
C THR A 272 23.42 20.58 -4.98
N LEU A 273 23.48 19.24 -4.88
CA LEU A 273 22.38 18.39 -5.36
C LEU A 273 21.15 18.53 -4.47
N ALA A 274 21.31 18.59 -3.15
CA ALA A 274 20.22 18.83 -2.22
C ALA A 274 19.53 20.16 -2.50
N GLN A 275 20.32 21.23 -2.68
CA GLN A 275 19.83 22.57 -2.99
C GLN A 275 19.14 22.60 -4.36
N SER A 276 19.70 21.95 -5.38
CA SER A 276 19.09 21.86 -6.70
C SER A 276 17.71 21.19 -6.65
N ALA A 277 17.58 20.05 -5.93
CA ALA A 277 16.30 19.35 -5.80
C ALA A 277 15.22 20.22 -5.12
N ILE A 278 15.60 21.04 -4.15
CA ILE A 278 14.69 21.97 -3.47
C ILE A 278 14.32 23.14 -4.39
N THR A 279 15.28 23.70 -5.10
CA THR A 279 15.05 24.84 -6.01
C THR A 279 14.22 24.42 -7.21
N ASP A 280 14.49 23.27 -7.77
CA ASP A 280 13.81 22.72 -8.94
C ASP A 280 12.31 22.47 -8.70
N SER A 281 11.92 22.30 -7.43
CA SER A 281 10.51 22.22 -7.04
C SER A 281 9.67 23.44 -7.47
N GLN A 282 10.30 24.57 -7.76
CA GLN A 282 9.63 25.77 -8.30
C GLN A 282 9.00 25.53 -9.68
N TYR A 283 9.45 24.53 -10.42
CA TYR A 283 8.84 24.13 -11.68
C TYR A 283 7.35 23.82 -11.55
N VAL A 284 6.94 23.26 -10.40
CA VAL A 284 5.53 22.98 -10.12
C VAL A 284 4.69 24.26 -10.20
N SER A 285 5.16 25.36 -9.61
CA SER A 285 4.45 26.65 -9.69
C SER A 285 4.38 27.19 -11.11
N THR A 286 5.42 26.99 -11.90
CA THR A 286 5.42 27.35 -13.34
C THR A 286 4.40 26.54 -14.12
N PHE A 287 4.33 25.22 -13.88
CA PHE A 287 3.36 24.32 -14.51
C PHE A 287 1.90 24.71 -14.24
N PHE A 288 1.60 25.17 -13.02
CA PHE A 288 0.26 25.63 -12.65
C PHE A 288 0.02 27.12 -12.93
N ASN A 289 1.03 27.86 -13.36
CA ASN A 289 0.98 29.31 -13.55
C ASN A 289 0.42 30.03 -12.30
N THR A 290 0.98 29.76 -11.13
CA THR A 290 0.47 30.23 -9.84
C THR A 290 1.60 30.67 -8.91
N LEU A 291 1.21 31.22 -7.75
CA LEU A 291 2.14 31.53 -6.65
C LEU A 291 2.85 30.27 -6.15
N PRO A 292 4.04 30.41 -5.53
CA PRO A 292 4.76 29.27 -4.98
C PRO A 292 3.92 28.44 -4.03
N PHE A 293 3.96 27.13 -4.21
CA PHE A 293 3.38 26.16 -3.30
C PHE A 293 4.19 26.04 -2.00
N ARG A 294 3.54 25.58 -0.96
CA ARG A 294 4.24 25.21 0.29
C ARG A 294 5.08 23.97 0.06
N LYS A 295 6.30 23.99 0.60
CA LYS A 295 7.23 22.85 0.49
C LYS A 295 7.00 21.86 1.64
N VAL A 296 7.18 20.57 1.36
CA VAL A 296 7.07 19.49 2.33
C VAL A 296 8.11 18.42 2.03
N THR A 297 8.57 17.69 3.03
CA THR A 297 9.35 16.47 2.84
C THR A 297 8.67 15.26 3.49
N ILE A 298 8.97 14.08 2.96
CA ILE A 298 8.60 12.81 3.57
C ILE A 298 9.86 12.23 4.20
N ALA A 299 9.82 12.00 5.51
CA ALA A 299 10.96 11.45 6.22
C ALA A 299 11.26 10.02 5.75
N PRO A 300 12.48 9.72 5.28
CA PRO A 300 12.89 8.36 4.97
C PRO A 300 12.79 7.48 6.21
N LYS A 301 12.13 6.32 6.05
CA LYS A 301 11.86 5.43 7.18
C LYS A 301 11.09 6.09 8.35
N GLY A 302 10.46 7.24 8.09
CA GLY A 302 9.62 7.95 9.04
C GLY A 302 10.36 8.83 10.05
N ASP A 303 11.65 9.10 9.88
CA ASP A 303 12.46 9.82 10.86
C ASP A 303 13.46 10.80 10.25
N TYR A 304 13.71 11.91 10.98
CA TYR A 304 14.79 12.86 10.73
C TYR A 304 15.59 13.07 12.00
N SER A 305 16.90 13.33 11.88
CA SER A 305 17.71 13.81 12.98
C SER A 305 17.37 15.28 13.31
N TYR A 306 17.68 15.72 14.53
CA TYR A 306 17.52 17.13 14.92
C TYR A 306 18.25 18.08 13.95
N ALA A 307 19.50 17.78 13.60
CA ALA A 307 20.26 18.57 12.63
C ALA A 307 19.57 18.60 11.25
N GLY A 308 18.89 17.50 10.86
CA GLY A 308 18.14 17.44 9.64
C GLY A 308 16.91 18.35 9.63
N PHE A 309 16.18 18.42 10.74
CA PHE A 309 15.08 19.37 10.88
C PHE A 309 15.55 20.82 10.79
N SER A 310 16.63 21.16 11.51
CA SER A 310 17.22 22.52 11.48
C SER A 310 17.59 22.91 10.06
N TRP A 311 18.29 22.03 9.35
CA TRP A 311 18.69 22.27 7.96
C TRP A 311 17.49 22.43 7.02
N LEU A 312 16.46 21.57 7.13
CA LEU A 312 15.25 21.68 6.32
C LEU A 312 14.52 23.00 6.56
N ASN A 313 14.46 23.46 7.81
CA ASN A 313 13.85 24.74 8.16
C ASN A 313 14.63 25.93 7.55
N GLU A 314 15.95 25.88 7.51
CA GLU A 314 16.81 26.87 6.83
C GLU A 314 16.55 26.92 5.31
N GLN A 315 16.10 25.80 4.71
CA GLN A 315 15.68 25.71 3.32
C GLN A 315 14.22 26.11 3.09
N ASP A 316 13.55 26.71 4.07
CA ASP A 316 12.13 27.08 4.05
C ASP A 316 11.18 25.87 3.87
N ILE A 317 11.58 24.69 4.34
CA ILE A 317 10.77 23.50 4.40
C ILE A 317 10.25 23.32 5.82
N LYS A 318 9.07 23.86 6.10
CA LYS A 318 8.46 23.89 7.44
C LYS A 318 7.55 22.70 7.72
N PHE A 319 7.16 21.97 6.68
CA PHE A 319 6.27 20.82 6.80
C PHE A 319 7.03 19.53 6.55
N ASN A 320 6.92 18.60 7.50
CA ASN A 320 7.61 17.32 7.43
C ASN A 320 6.63 16.19 7.78
N LEU A 321 6.51 15.19 6.91
CA LEU A 321 5.73 13.99 7.19
C LEU A 321 6.60 12.93 7.83
N LEU A 322 6.23 12.52 9.02
CA LEU A 322 6.99 11.63 9.88
C LEU A 322 6.20 10.34 10.15
N GLY A 323 6.91 9.25 10.40
CA GLY A 323 6.29 8.00 10.81
C GLY A 323 5.85 8.03 12.26
N SER A 324 4.60 7.72 12.54
CA SER A 324 4.05 7.71 13.91
C SER A 324 4.74 6.74 14.86
N ASN A 325 5.43 5.73 14.35
CA ASN A 325 6.18 4.75 15.13
C ASN A 325 7.53 5.27 15.68
N LYS A 326 7.92 6.48 15.28
CA LYS A 326 9.16 7.11 15.73
C LYS A 326 8.98 8.13 16.86
N TYR A 327 7.73 8.46 17.16
CA TYR A 327 7.38 9.39 18.22
C TYR A 327 6.65 8.67 19.33
N GLU A 328 7.30 8.54 20.46
CA GLU A 328 6.66 8.03 21.67
C GLU A 328 5.76 9.12 22.26
N SER A 329 4.49 8.81 22.41
CA SER A 329 3.60 9.65 23.20
C SER A 329 3.99 9.56 24.67
N LYS A 330 4.21 10.68 25.33
CA LYS A 330 4.44 10.72 26.80
C LYS A 330 3.30 10.06 27.60
N SER A 331 2.13 9.88 26.99
CA SER A 331 0.98 9.22 27.62
C SER A 331 0.92 7.70 27.39
N GLY A 332 1.83 7.11 26.63
CA GLY A 332 2.04 5.66 26.48
C GLY A 332 0.97 4.89 25.69
N VAL A 333 -0.21 5.44 25.40
CA VAL A 333 -1.35 4.68 24.87
C VAL A 333 -1.90 5.25 23.55
N PHE A 334 -1.69 6.52 23.27
CA PHE A 334 -2.27 7.17 22.09
C PHE A 334 -1.21 7.73 21.16
N THR A 335 -1.37 7.45 19.85
CA THR A 335 -0.65 8.21 18.83
C THR A 335 -1.11 9.67 18.93
N PRO A 336 -0.20 10.66 18.98
CA PRO A 336 -0.61 12.05 18.95
C PRO A 336 -1.48 12.31 17.73
N ASN A 337 -2.69 12.83 17.95
CA ASN A 337 -3.53 13.33 16.86
C ASN A 337 -2.97 14.68 16.45
N GLY A 338 -2.40 14.79 15.24
CA GLY A 338 -2.08 16.07 14.67
C GLY A 338 -0.59 16.38 14.53
N VAL A 339 -0.29 17.65 14.45
CA VAL A 339 1.04 18.21 14.23
C VAL A 339 1.85 18.12 15.53
N ALA A 340 2.97 17.38 15.51
CA ALA A 340 3.96 17.53 16.57
C ALA A 340 4.71 18.85 16.32
N ILE A 341 4.57 19.79 17.24
CA ILE A 341 5.38 21.00 17.25
C ILE A 341 6.61 20.69 18.09
N ASP A 342 7.80 20.86 17.51
CA ASP A 342 9.04 20.79 18.28
C ASP A 342 8.99 21.89 19.34
N GLY A 343 9.28 21.52 20.62
CA GLY A 343 9.14 22.39 21.77
C GLY A 343 10.08 23.61 21.82
N ASN A 344 10.77 23.91 20.73
CA ASN A 344 11.63 25.06 20.52
C ASN A 344 11.11 26.04 19.45
N GLY A 345 9.87 25.91 19.02
CA GLY A 345 9.24 26.83 18.04
C GLY A 345 8.21 27.75 18.65
#